data_47f2f158b3298e94d6370e30cd6ff5ec
#
_entry.id   47f2f158b3298e94d6370e30cd6ff5ec
#
_cell.length_a   1.000
_cell.length_b   1.000
_cell.length_c   1.000
_cell.angle_alpha   90.00
_cell.angle_beta   90.00
_cell.angle_gamma   90.00
#
_symmetry.space_group_name_H-M   'P 1'
#
loop_
_entity.id
_entity.type
_entity.pdbx_description
1 polymer ?
#
loop_
_entity_poly.entity_id
_entity_poly.type
_entity_poly.pdbx_seq_one_letter_code
_entity_poly.pdbx_strand_id
1 'polypeptide(L)'
;MKAGMIGLGAMGTPMARNLAKAGVLTAVYNRTEEKAHRLAQELAVCCAPSPEVLAQSVDVVFLCVSKDAVVLSLVDAICPVLKAGSIVVDMSTVGCETAQRAAVLLAEQGVGFLDAPVSGGVEGAKNGILSIMVGGEEKHLVCVEPLLAAMGDRIIHMGPAGAGQATKAVNQVMAAGINQAVTAALALGAVQGLPMAQVVDVVSGGAAGNWFLAHRG
;
A
#
# COMPACT_ATOMS: atom_id res chain seq x y z
N MET A 1 15.22 5.09 12.28
CA MET A 1 15.25 5.15 10.81
C MET A 1 14.35 6.29 10.36
N LYS A 2 14.77 7.04 9.34
CA LYS A 2 13.99 8.12 8.73
C LYS A 2 13.25 7.55 7.52
N ALA A 3 11.97 7.83 7.43
CA ALA A 3 11.13 7.39 6.33
C ALA A 3 10.69 8.56 5.43
N GLY A 4 10.59 8.29 4.13
CA GLY A 4 9.99 9.18 3.14
C GLY A 4 8.84 8.49 2.42
N MET A 5 7.79 9.25 2.07
CA MET A 5 6.65 8.72 1.33
C MET A 5 6.54 9.38 -0.03
N ILE A 6 6.54 8.58 -1.09
CA ILE A 6 6.31 8.99 -2.48
C ILE A 6 4.94 8.48 -2.93
N GLY A 7 4.08 9.42 -3.35
CA GLY A 7 2.73 9.08 -3.79
C GLY A 7 1.69 9.30 -2.69
N LEU A 8 1.02 10.46 -2.76
CA LEU A 8 0.04 10.93 -1.78
C LEU A 8 -1.39 10.84 -2.34
N GLY A 9 -1.74 9.65 -2.82
CA GLY A 9 -3.09 9.29 -3.24
C GLY A 9 -4.01 8.98 -2.05
N ALA A 10 -5.17 8.37 -2.35
CA ALA A 10 -6.16 7.98 -1.33
C ALA A 10 -5.58 7.04 -0.26
N MET A 11 -4.62 6.19 -0.62
CA MET A 11 -3.93 5.27 0.29
C MET A 11 -2.68 5.90 0.91
N GLY A 12 -1.80 6.51 0.09
CA GLY A 12 -0.52 7.04 0.56
C GLY A 12 -0.65 8.19 1.57
N THR A 13 -1.66 9.05 1.42
CA THR A 13 -1.90 10.15 2.37
C THR A 13 -2.18 9.66 3.80
N PRO A 14 -3.14 8.75 4.08
CA PRO A 14 -3.34 8.25 5.43
C PRO A 14 -2.16 7.42 5.95
N MET A 15 -1.46 6.66 5.09
CA MET A 15 -0.24 5.96 5.49
C MET A 15 0.87 6.93 5.92
N ALA A 16 1.08 8.04 5.19
CA ALA A 16 2.02 9.09 5.58
C ALA A 16 1.66 9.70 6.94
N ARG A 17 0.37 9.93 7.23
CA ARG A 17 -0.09 10.41 8.53
C ARG A 17 0.24 9.46 9.67
N ASN A 18 0.10 8.16 9.44
CA ASN A 18 0.43 7.15 10.45
C ASN A 18 1.94 7.07 10.70
N LEU A 19 2.76 7.13 9.65
CA LEU A 19 4.23 7.22 9.80
C LEU A 19 4.66 8.49 10.54
N ALA A 20 3.98 9.63 10.29
CA ALA A 20 4.25 10.87 11.02
C ALA A 20 3.85 10.77 12.50
N LYS A 21 2.70 10.16 12.82
CA LYS A 21 2.30 9.88 14.21
C LYS A 21 3.31 9.00 14.96
N ALA A 22 3.92 8.05 14.25
CA ALA A 22 4.99 7.21 14.80
C ALA A 22 6.34 7.94 14.91
N GLY A 23 6.43 9.21 14.49
CA GLY A 23 7.64 10.02 14.57
C GLY A 23 8.76 9.62 13.60
N VAL A 24 8.45 8.85 12.56
CA VAL A 24 9.46 8.32 11.63
C VAL A 24 9.43 8.98 10.25
N LEU A 25 8.32 9.61 9.85
CA LEU A 25 8.22 10.32 8.57
C LEU A 25 8.97 11.64 8.62
N THR A 26 9.88 11.86 7.69
CA THR A 26 10.68 13.09 7.61
C THR A 26 10.49 13.86 6.31
N ALA A 27 10.06 13.19 5.23
CA ALA A 27 9.85 13.81 3.93
C ALA A 27 8.70 13.17 3.16
N VAL A 28 8.04 13.99 2.34
CA VAL A 28 7.01 13.54 1.40
C VAL A 28 7.26 14.09 0.01
N TYR A 29 6.84 13.34 -1.01
CA TYR A 29 6.84 13.78 -2.39
C TYR A 29 5.58 13.30 -3.12
N ASN A 30 5.07 14.12 -4.00
CA ASN A 30 3.99 13.74 -4.92
C ASN A 30 4.11 14.52 -6.22
N ARG A 31 3.80 13.89 -7.35
CA ARG A 31 3.81 14.52 -8.68
C ARG A 31 2.96 15.81 -8.74
N THR A 32 1.84 15.84 -8.04
CA THR A 32 1.04 17.05 -7.83
C THR A 32 1.58 17.76 -6.60
N GLU A 33 2.39 18.80 -6.81
CA GLU A 33 3.14 19.51 -5.77
C GLU A 33 2.22 20.09 -4.67
N GLU A 34 1.09 20.67 -5.04
CA GLU A 34 0.14 21.24 -4.09
C GLU A 34 -0.30 20.23 -3.01
N LYS A 35 -0.51 18.96 -3.39
CA LYS A 35 -0.85 17.90 -2.44
C LYS A 35 0.29 17.62 -1.47
N ALA A 36 1.53 17.62 -1.99
CA ALA A 36 2.72 17.38 -1.18
C ALA A 36 2.95 18.53 -0.20
N HIS A 37 2.88 19.76 -0.66
CA HIS A 37 3.03 20.96 0.18
C HIS A 37 2.00 21.01 1.31
N ARG A 38 0.71 20.80 0.99
CA ARG A 38 -0.35 20.78 1.99
C ARG A 38 -0.13 19.72 3.06
N LEU A 39 0.20 18.50 2.66
CA LEU A 39 0.44 17.42 3.61
C LEU A 39 1.72 17.63 4.42
N ALA A 40 2.78 18.15 3.80
CA ALA A 40 4.04 18.47 4.48
C ALA A 40 3.84 19.53 5.59
N GLN A 41 3.06 20.56 5.30
CA GLN A 41 2.69 21.58 6.29
C GLN A 41 1.85 20.98 7.44
N GLU A 42 0.84 20.17 7.11
CA GLU A 42 -0.01 19.47 8.09
C GLU A 42 0.81 18.61 9.05
N LEU A 43 1.80 17.88 8.52
CA LEU A 43 2.59 16.90 9.27
C LEU A 43 3.91 17.45 9.83
N ALA A 44 4.22 18.72 9.56
CA ALA A 44 5.50 19.36 9.90
C ALA A 44 6.74 18.56 9.39
N VAL A 45 6.67 18.06 8.16
CA VAL A 45 7.75 17.31 7.49
C VAL A 45 8.24 18.04 6.23
N CYS A 46 9.36 17.61 5.66
CA CYS A 46 9.90 18.19 4.44
C CYS A 46 9.02 17.86 3.22
N CYS A 47 8.71 18.86 2.40
CA CYS A 47 8.21 18.66 1.04
C CYS A 47 9.42 18.58 0.10
N ALA A 48 9.77 17.39 -0.36
CA ALA A 48 10.89 17.23 -1.27
C ALA A 48 10.53 17.75 -2.68
N PRO A 49 11.43 18.48 -3.35
CA PRO A 49 11.18 18.99 -4.69
C PRO A 49 11.22 17.89 -5.77
N SER A 50 11.86 16.76 -5.50
CA SER A 50 11.91 15.62 -6.39
C SER A 50 12.01 14.31 -5.62
N PRO A 51 11.71 13.14 -6.24
CA PRO A 51 11.87 11.85 -5.60
C PRO A 51 13.32 11.54 -5.23
N GLU A 52 14.30 12.01 -6.02
CA GLU A 52 15.73 11.83 -5.76
C GLU A 52 16.15 12.57 -4.48
N VAL A 53 15.71 13.82 -4.30
CA VAL A 53 16.01 14.61 -3.10
C VAL A 53 15.40 13.96 -1.86
N LEU A 54 14.18 13.43 -1.98
CA LEU A 54 13.59 12.65 -0.89
C LEU A 54 14.45 11.44 -0.57
N ALA A 55 14.81 10.64 -1.58
CA ALA A 55 15.57 9.39 -1.41
C ALA A 55 16.94 9.62 -0.74
N GLN A 56 17.64 10.72 -1.06
CA GLN A 56 18.90 11.09 -0.43
C GLN A 56 18.78 11.42 1.05
N SER A 57 17.60 11.84 1.50
CA SER A 57 17.37 12.37 2.85
C SER A 57 16.90 11.35 3.88
N VAL A 58 16.54 10.13 3.42
CA VAL A 58 15.92 9.10 4.26
C VAL A 58 16.63 7.76 4.19
N ASP A 59 16.32 6.87 5.13
CA ASP A 59 16.83 5.50 5.18
C ASP A 59 15.88 4.52 4.48
N VAL A 60 14.57 4.83 4.51
CA VAL A 60 13.52 4.01 3.91
C VAL A 60 12.62 4.87 3.03
N VAL A 61 12.43 4.45 1.78
CA VAL A 61 11.51 5.08 0.83
C VAL A 61 10.28 4.21 0.67
N PHE A 62 9.12 4.72 1.03
CA PHE A 62 7.83 4.10 0.73
C PHE A 62 7.27 4.63 -0.58
N LEU A 63 6.86 3.74 -1.47
CA LEU A 63 6.16 4.05 -2.71
C LEU A 63 4.69 3.66 -2.58
N CYS A 64 3.77 4.53 -3.01
CA CYS A 64 2.35 4.21 -3.13
C CYS A 64 1.76 4.91 -4.35
N VAL A 65 1.93 4.31 -5.51
CA VAL A 65 1.53 4.86 -6.81
C VAL A 65 0.60 3.89 -7.57
N SER A 66 0.11 4.30 -8.73
CA SER A 66 -1.04 3.63 -9.36
C SER A 66 -0.71 2.73 -10.55
N LYS A 67 0.56 2.67 -11.01
CA LYS A 67 0.92 1.97 -12.26
C LYS A 67 2.34 1.43 -12.21
N ASP A 68 2.55 0.27 -12.84
CA ASP A 68 3.83 -0.40 -13.02
C ASP A 68 4.92 0.53 -13.59
N ALA A 69 4.61 1.21 -14.69
CA ALA A 69 5.55 2.13 -15.33
C ALA A 69 5.98 3.29 -14.40
N VAL A 70 5.11 3.72 -13.48
CA VAL A 70 5.44 4.78 -12.51
C VAL A 70 6.36 4.25 -11.43
N VAL A 71 6.14 3.01 -10.93
CA VAL A 71 7.05 2.37 -9.97
C VAL A 71 8.44 2.24 -10.57
N LEU A 72 8.56 1.67 -11.77
CA LEU A 72 9.85 1.50 -12.44
C LEU A 72 10.55 2.83 -12.70
N SER A 73 9.83 3.84 -13.20
CA SER A 73 10.39 5.18 -13.42
C SER A 73 10.89 5.84 -12.13
N LEU A 74 10.19 5.64 -11.01
CA LEU A 74 10.64 6.13 -9.71
C LEU A 74 11.87 5.37 -9.23
N VAL A 75 11.89 4.05 -9.37
CA VAL A 75 13.05 3.22 -9.01
C VAL A 75 14.28 3.64 -9.82
N ASP A 76 14.13 3.80 -11.15
CA ASP A 76 15.22 4.26 -12.03
C ASP A 76 15.75 5.64 -11.59
N ALA A 77 14.87 6.56 -11.18
CA ALA A 77 15.25 7.90 -10.74
C ALA A 77 15.98 7.91 -9.38
N ILE A 78 15.47 7.13 -8.40
CA ILE A 78 16.01 7.17 -7.03
C ILE A 78 17.21 6.24 -6.84
N CYS A 79 17.31 5.15 -7.61
CA CYS A 79 18.36 4.14 -7.46
C CYS A 79 19.78 4.73 -7.45
N PRO A 80 20.16 5.65 -8.38
CA PRO A 80 21.53 6.20 -8.40
C PRO A 80 21.90 7.07 -7.20
N VAL A 81 20.92 7.54 -6.44
CA VAL A 81 21.13 8.48 -5.33
C VAL A 81 20.86 7.88 -3.94
N LEU A 82 20.31 6.68 -3.89
CA LEU A 82 20.13 5.93 -2.64
C LEU A 82 21.47 5.49 -2.06
N LYS A 83 21.57 5.52 -0.74
CA LYS A 83 22.74 4.99 -0.04
C LYS A 83 22.66 3.48 0.04
N ALA A 84 23.82 2.81 -0.07
CA ALA A 84 23.89 1.39 0.22
C ALA A 84 23.33 1.09 1.63
N GLY A 85 22.50 0.06 1.75
CA GLY A 85 21.79 -0.28 2.98
C GLY A 85 20.45 0.44 3.18
N SER A 86 20.07 1.41 2.31
CA SER A 86 18.72 1.93 2.27
C SER A 86 17.72 0.84 1.81
N ILE A 87 16.45 1.03 2.13
CA ILE A 87 15.38 0.08 1.75
C ILE A 87 14.27 0.84 1.02
N VAL A 88 13.85 0.30 -0.12
CA VAL A 88 12.63 0.75 -0.83
C VAL A 88 11.50 -0.22 -0.55
N VAL A 89 10.37 0.28 -0.10
CA VAL A 89 9.15 -0.50 0.19
C VAL A 89 8.04 -0.04 -0.76
N ASP A 90 7.69 -0.87 -1.72
CA ASP A 90 6.62 -0.56 -2.67
C ASP A 90 5.26 -1.09 -2.16
N MET A 91 4.43 -0.18 -1.67
CA MET A 91 3.07 -0.46 -1.21
C MET A 91 2.02 -0.29 -2.32
N SER A 92 2.45 -0.08 -3.55
CA SER A 92 1.59 -0.02 -4.73
C SER A 92 1.01 -1.41 -5.04
N THR A 93 -0.05 -1.45 -5.84
CA THR A 93 -0.55 -2.70 -6.43
C THR A 93 -0.13 -2.74 -7.90
N VAL A 94 0.85 -3.57 -8.21
CA VAL A 94 1.48 -3.70 -9.53
C VAL A 94 1.73 -5.17 -9.88
N GLY A 95 2.25 -5.44 -11.07
CA GLY A 95 2.61 -6.81 -11.48
C GLY A 95 3.79 -7.39 -10.70
N CYS A 96 3.80 -8.73 -10.54
CA CYS A 96 4.93 -9.44 -9.90
C CYS A 96 6.25 -9.16 -10.63
N GLU A 97 6.23 -9.12 -11.97
CA GLU A 97 7.40 -8.82 -12.80
C GLU A 97 7.98 -7.43 -12.52
N THR A 98 7.12 -6.45 -12.27
CA THR A 98 7.53 -5.09 -11.88
C THR A 98 8.28 -5.10 -10.56
N ALA A 99 7.76 -5.80 -9.55
CA ALA A 99 8.41 -5.95 -8.25
C ALA A 99 9.76 -6.67 -8.36
N GLN A 100 9.82 -7.77 -9.11
CA GLN A 100 11.05 -8.52 -9.34
C GLN A 100 12.11 -7.68 -10.05
N ARG A 101 11.72 -6.92 -11.08
CA ARG A 101 12.62 -6.02 -11.80
C ARG A 101 13.14 -4.89 -10.90
N ALA A 102 12.28 -4.27 -10.09
CA ALA A 102 12.69 -3.27 -9.13
C ALA A 102 13.70 -3.82 -8.11
N ALA A 103 13.46 -5.04 -7.60
CA ALA A 103 14.36 -5.71 -6.68
C ALA A 103 15.76 -5.93 -7.28
N VAL A 104 15.84 -6.38 -8.54
CA VAL A 104 17.13 -6.59 -9.24
C VAL A 104 17.89 -5.27 -9.40
N LEU A 105 17.23 -4.21 -9.90
CA LEU A 105 17.84 -2.91 -10.13
C LEU A 105 18.42 -2.30 -8.84
N LEU A 106 17.67 -2.38 -7.74
CA LEU A 106 18.09 -1.83 -6.45
C LEU A 106 19.21 -2.65 -5.80
N ALA A 107 19.16 -3.98 -5.94
CA ALA A 107 20.20 -4.87 -5.40
C ALA A 107 21.59 -4.61 -6.00
N GLU A 108 21.69 -4.19 -7.27
CA GLU A 108 22.94 -3.81 -7.93
C GLU A 108 23.65 -2.63 -7.23
N GLN A 109 22.89 -1.80 -6.51
CA GLN A 109 23.39 -0.67 -5.73
C GLN A 109 23.48 -0.97 -4.21
N GLY A 110 23.26 -2.24 -3.82
CA GLY A 110 23.24 -2.62 -2.40
C GLY A 110 22.06 -2.05 -1.61
N VAL A 111 20.95 -1.75 -2.30
CA VAL A 111 19.70 -1.23 -1.73
C VAL A 111 18.70 -2.38 -1.60
N GLY A 112 18.06 -2.49 -0.42
CA GLY A 112 17.01 -3.46 -0.18
C GLY A 112 15.69 -3.10 -0.88
N PHE A 113 14.93 -4.11 -1.29
CA PHE A 113 13.60 -3.92 -1.85
C PHE A 113 12.59 -4.87 -1.21
N LEU A 114 11.40 -4.35 -0.94
CA LEU A 114 10.23 -5.11 -0.52
C LEU A 114 9.01 -4.67 -1.35
N ASP A 115 8.30 -5.60 -1.94
CA ASP A 115 6.94 -5.39 -2.41
C ASP A 115 5.97 -5.67 -1.25
N ALA A 116 5.20 -4.67 -0.88
CA ALA A 116 4.36 -4.69 0.31
C ALA A 116 2.94 -4.18 0.04
N PRO A 117 2.23 -4.74 -0.96
CA PRO A 117 0.85 -4.35 -1.24
C PRO A 117 -0.07 -4.62 -0.05
N VAL A 118 -1.14 -3.84 0.04
CA VAL A 118 -2.00 -3.79 1.22
C VAL A 118 -3.45 -4.19 0.93
N SER A 119 -4.15 -4.63 1.96
CA SER A 119 -5.59 -4.84 1.99
C SER A 119 -6.19 -4.16 3.22
N GLY A 120 -7.45 -3.65 3.11
CA GLY A 120 -8.14 -2.90 4.17
C GLY A 120 -8.74 -1.57 3.68
N GLY A 121 -8.44 -1.18 2.43
CA GLY A 121 -8.96 0.04 1.82
C GLY A 121 -8.52 1.32 2.53
N VAL A 122 -9.18 2.43 2.19
CA VAL A 122 -8.85 3.75 2.73
C VAL A 122 -9.10 3.81 4.24
N GLU A 123 -10.14 3.14 4.73
CA GLU A 123 -10.45 3.11 6.17
C GLU A 123 -9.39 2.34 6.96
N GLY A 124 -8.94 1.19 6.45
CA GLY A 124 -7.81 0.47 7.05
C GLY A 124 -6.53 1.30 7.08
N ALA A 125 -6.25 2.05 6.00
CA ALA A 125 -5.10 2.95 5.94
C ALA A 125 -5.20 4.11 6.94
N LYS A 126 -6.39 4.71 7.13
CA LYS A 126 -6.60 5.77 8.13
C LYS A 126 -6.40 5.28 9.56
N ASN A 127 -6.88 4.08 9.85
CA ASN A 127 -6.87 3.50 11.19
C ASN A 127 -5.55 2.78 11.53
N GLY A 128 -4.62 2.61 10.57
CA GLY A 128 -3.38 1.89 10.77
C GLY A 128 -3.55 0.39 10.96
N ILE A 129 -4.60 -0.21 10.38
CA ILE A 129 -4.96 -1.63 10.51
C ILE A 129 -4.93 -2.36 9.17
N LEU A 130 -4.02 -1.98 8.28
CA LEU A 130 -3.86 -2.66 7.00
C LEU A 130 -3.29 -4.07 7.18
N SER A 131 -3.76 -5.00 6.35
CA SER A 131 -3.05 -6.25 6.12
C SER A 131 -1.99 -6.02 5.04
N ILE A 132 -0.72 -6.25 5.36
CA ILE A 132 0.43 -5.98 4.50
C ILE A 132 1.05 -7.32 4.08
N MET A 133 1.12 -7.57 2.78
CA MET A 133 1.64 -8.81 2.19
C MET A 133 3.04 -8.53 1.66
N VAL A 134 4.08 -9.02 2.36
CA VAL A 134 5.46 -8.61 2.08
C VAL A 134 6.19 -9.68 1.28
N GLY A 135 6.71 -9.30 0.11
CA GLY A 135 7.69 -10.07 -0.67
C GLY A 135 9.06 -9.40 -0.63
N GLY A 136 10.12 -10.21 -0.62
CA GLY A 136 11.50 -9.77 -0.57
C GLY A 136 12.32 -10.50 0.49
N GLU A 137 13.55 -10.05 0.73
CA GLU A 137 14.41 -10.68 1.74
C GLU A 137 13.94 -10.38 3.16
N GLU A 138 13.83 -11.40 4.00
CA GLU A 138 13.36 -11.32 5.39
C GLU A 138 14.18 -10.35 6.24
N LYS A 139 15.50 -10.27 5.99
CA LYS A 139 16.36 -9.30 6.69
C LYS A 139 15.93 -7.85 6.50
N HIS A 140 15.42 -7.50 5.32
CA HIS A 140 14.90 -6.15 5.05
C HIS A 140 13.55 -5.93 5.74
N LEU A 141 12.68 -6.95 5.77
CA LEU A 141 11.43 -6.88 6.50
C LEU A 141 11.67 -6.63 8.00
N VAL A 142 12.55 -7.39 8.64
CA VAL A 142 12.89 -7.20 10.06
C VAL A 142 13.33 -5.76 10.35
N CYS A 143 14.10 -5.15 9.43
CA CYS A 143 14.53 -3.75 9.60
C CYS A 143 13.38 -2.74 9.55
N VAL A 144 12.39 -2.94 8.66
CA VAL A 144 11.29 -1.97 8.43
C VAL A 144 9.99 -2.33 9.13
N GLU A 145 9.90 -3.49 9.77
CA GLU A 145 8.70 -3.95 10.46
C GLU A 145 8.12 -2.93 11.45
N PRO A 146 8.94 -2.22 12.26
CA PRO A 146 8.41 -1.16 13.14
C PRO A 146 7.75 0.00 12.39
N LEU A 147 8.19 0.28 11.14
CA LEU A 147 7.59 1.31 10.31
C LEU A 147 6.28 0.80 9.68
N LEU A 148 6.26 -0.46 9.24
CA LEU A 148 5.06 -1.10 8.70
C LEU A 148 3.97 -1.23 9.78
N ALA A 149 4.35 -1.52 11.02
CA ALA A 149 3.43 -1.62 12.17
C ALA A 149 2.69 -0.30 12.48
N ALA A 150 3.22 0.84 12.05
CA ALA A 150 2.50 2.11 12.13
C ALA A 150 1.31 2.19 11.16
N MET A 151 1.30 1.37 10.11
CA MET A 151 0.30 1.42 9.02
C MET A 151 -0.61 0.20 8.98
N GLY A 152 -0.20 -0.91 9.60
CA GLY A 152 -0.94 -2.16 9.57
C GLY A 152 -0.72 -3.00 10.82
N ASP A 153 -1.71 -3.78 11.18
CA ASP A 153 -1.70 -4.69 12.33
C ASP A 153 -1.41 -6.15 11.93
N ARG A 154 -1.39 -6.43 10.63
CA ARG A 154 -1.12 -7.76 10.08
C ARG A 154 -0.06 -7.68 8.98
N ILE A 155 1.17 -7.97 9.34
CA ILE A 155 2.33 -7.95 8.43
C ILE A 155 2.78 -9.39 8.22
N ILE A 156 2.76 -9.87 6.96
CA ILE A 156 3.07 -11.27 6.67
C ILE A 156 4.09 -11.35 5.54
N HIS A 157 5.22 -12.02 5.83
CA HIS A 157 6.21 -12.36 4.82
C HIS A 157 5.69 -13.50 3.93
N MET A 158 5.60 -13.24 2.64
CA MET A 158 5.00 -14.16 1.65
C MET A 158 6.05 -14.91 0.81
N GLY A 159 7.34 -14.57 0.96
CA GLY A 159 8.43 -15.17 0.20
C GLY A 159 9.30 -14.16 -0.55
N PRO A 160 9.96 -14.54 -1.65
CA PRO A 160 10.86 -13.66 -2.40
C PRO A 160 10.12 -12.48 -3.04
N ALA A 161 10.89 -11.53 -3.61
CA ALA A 161 10.34 -10.38 -4.32
C ALA A 161 9.29 -10.77 -5.37
N GLY A 162 8.15 -10.10 -5.36
CA GLY A 162 6.97 -10.41 -6.16
C GLY A 162 5.94 -11.28 -5.44
N ALA A 163 6.29 -11.96 -4.32
CA ALA A 163 5.35 -12.82 -3.59
C ALA A 163 4.23 -12.02 -2.91
N GLY A 164 4.51 -10.81 -2.44
CA GLY A 164 3.49 -9.89 -1.93
C GLY A 164 2.48 -9.52 -3.02
N GLN A 165 2.95 -9.14 -4.21
CA GLN A 165 2.09 -8.80 -5.35
C GLN A 165 1.30 -10.02 -5.85
N ALA A 166 1.90 -11.20 -5.89
CA ALA A 166 1.18 -12.44 -6.23
C ALA A 166 0.04 -12.71 -5.24
N THR A 167 0.32 -12.56 -3.93
CA THR A 167 -0.71 -12.71 -2.89
C THR A 167 -1.80 -11.64 -3.04
N LYS A 168 -1.40 -10.40 -3.36
CA LYS A 168 -2.36 -9.32 -3.64
C LYS A 168 -3.23 -9.63 -4.85
N ALA A 169 -2.68 -10.22 -5.92
CA ALA A 169 -3.46 -10.65 -7.09
C ALA A 169 -4.53 -11.69 -6.70
N VAL A 170 -4.18 -12.69 -5.87
CA VAL A 170 -5.15 -13.64 -5.31
C VAL A 170 -6.27 -12.91 -4.55
N ASN A 171 -5.89 -11.99 -3.65
CA ASN A 171 -6.88 -11.17 -2.93
C ASN A 171 -7.80 -10.38 -3.88
N GLN A 172 -7.27 -9.81 -4.97
CA GLN A 172 -8.06 -9.01 -5.92
C GLN A 172 -9.03 -9.88 -6.73
N VAL A 173 -8.65 -11.09 -7.12
CA VAL A 173 -9.55 -12.06 -7.77
C VAL A 173 -10.72 -12.42 -6.85
N MET A 174 -10.45 -12.72 -5.58
CA MET A 174 -11.48 -13.01 -4.60
C MET A 174 -12.38 -11.80 -4.35
N ALA A 175 -11.81 -10.61 -4.16
CA ALA A 175 -12.57 -9.39 -3.94
C ALA A 175 -13.49 -9.04 -5.12
N ALA A 176 -13.01 -9.22 -6.36
CA ALA A 176 -13.83 -9.01 -7.55
C ALA A 176 -15.00 -10.02 -7.63
N GLY A 177 -14.73 -11.30 -7.40
CA GLY A 177 -15.74 -12.35 -7.40
C GLY A 177 -16.82 -12.14 -6.32
N ILE A 178 -16.41 -11.81 -5.10
CA ILE A 178 -17.34 -11.53 -4.00
C ILE A 178 -18.22 -10.31 -4.34
N ASN A 179 -17.61 -9.21 -4.81
CA ASN A 179 -18.36 -8.01 -5.16
C ASN A 179 -19.37 -8.27 -6.27
N GLN A 180 -18.99 -9.04 -7.29
CA GLN A 180 -19.87 -9.46 -8.38
C GLN A 180 -21.06 -10.29 -7.86
N ALA A 181 -20.79 -11.27 -6.99
CA ALA A 181 -21.83 -12.12 -6.41
C ALA A 181 -22.79 -11.32 -5.53
N VAL A 182 -22.28 -10.42 -4.68
CA VAL A 182 -23.12 -9.54 -3.83
C VAL A 182 -24.01 -8.67 -4.70
N THR A 183 -23.46 -8.01 -5.72
CA THR A 183 -24.21 -7.14 -6.61
C THR A 183 -25.32 -7.90 -7.32
N ALA A 184 -25.04 -9.08 -7.86
CA ALA A 184 -26.03 -9.92 -8.55
C ALA A 184 -27.13 -10.41 -7.59
N ALA A 185 -26.76 -10.82 -6.37
CA ALA A 185 -27.73 -11.29 -5.37
C ALA A 185 -28.67 -10.17 -4.91
N LEU A 186 -28.15 -8.96 -4.66
CA LEU A 186 -28.97 -7.82 -4.28
C LEU A 186 -29.91 -7.39 -5.42
N ALA A 187 -29.42 -7.41 -6.67
CA ALA A 187 -30.27 -7.12 -7.84
C ALA A 187 -31.41 -8.14 -7.97
N LEU A 188 -31.15 -9.44 -7.75
CA LEU A 188 -32.17 -10.48 -7.73
C LEU A 188 -33.22 -10.20 -6.65
N GLY A 189 -32.82 -9.90 -5.43
CA GLY A 189 -33.75 -9.57 -4.34
C GLY A 189 -34.62 -8.36 -4.66
N ALA A 190 -34.04 -7.32 -5.23
CA ALA A 190 -34.78 -6.12 -5.65
C ALA A 190 -35.84 -6.42 -6.73
N VAL A 191 -35.51 -7.24 -7.74
CA VAL A 191 -36.45 -7.66 -8.79
C VAL A 191 -37.61 -8.49 -8.22
N GLN A 192 -37.37 -9.27 -7.18
CA GLN A 192 -38.38 -10.06 -6.48
C GLN A 192 -39.23 -9.22 -5.50
N GLY A 193 -38.95 -7.92 -5.37
CA GLY A 193 -39.68 -7.02 -4.47
C GLY A 193 -39.42 -7.29 -2.97
N LEU A 194 -38.28 -7.89 -2.63
CA LEU A 194 -37.95 -8.21 -1.24
C LEU A 194 -37.57 -6.94 -0.44
N PRO A 195 -37.81 -6.94 0.88
CA PRO A 195 -37.37 -5.85 1.73
C PRO A 195 -35.86 -5.89 1.91
N MET A 196 -35.09 -5.14 1.09
CA MET A 196 -33.66 -5.28 0.93
C MET A 196 -32.88 -5.09 2.23
N ALA A 197 -33.31 -4.19 3.11
CA ALA A 197 -32.64 -4.02 4.42
C ALA A 197 -32.68 -5.32 5.26
N GLN A 198 -33.81 -6.03 5.23
CA GLN A 198 -33.96 -7.32 5.94
C GLN A 198 -33.17 -8.44 5.24
N VAL A 199 -33.10 -8.41 3.90
CA VAL A 199 -32.26 -9.34 3.13
C VAL A 199 -30.78 -9.18 3.50
N VAL A 200 -30.28 -7.95 3.52
CA VAL A 200 -28.88 -7.67 3.93
C VAL A 200 -28.63 -8.12 5.37
N ASP A 201 -29.55 -7.84 6.30
CA ASP A 201 -29.41 -8.22 7.69
C ASP A 201 -29.32 -9.74 7.87
N VAL A 202 -30.30 -10.48 7.33
CA VAL A 202 -30.34 -11.95 7.50
C VAL A 202 -29.17 -12.65 6.80
N VAL A 203 -28.79 -12.19 5.60
CA VAL A 203 -27.69 -12.80 4.85
C VAL A 203 -26.33 -12.48 5.49
N SER A 204 -26.15 -11.29 6.06
CA SER A 204 -24.93 -10.93 6.76
C SER A 204 -24.61 -11.83 7.96
N GLY A 205 -25.62 -12.36 8.64
CA GLY A 205 -25.49 -13.31 9.74
C GLY A 205 -25.23 -14.76 9.34
N GLY A 206 -25.32 -15.09 8.05
CA GLY A 206 -25.18 -16.45 7.50
C GLY A 206 -23.83 -16.71 6.82
N ALA A 207 -23.73 -17.89 6.20
CA ALA A 207 -22.53 -18.34 5.49
C ALA A 207 -22.14 -17.44 4.28
N ALA A 208 -23.08 -16.69 3.74
CA ALA A 208 -22.84 -15.73 2.64
C ALA A 208 -22.42 -14.34 3.15
N GLY A 209 -22.39 -14.11 4.48
CA GLY A 209 -21.96 -12.88 5.09
C GLY A 209 -20.51 -12.56 4.70
N ASN A 210 -20.26 -11.32 4.30
CA ASN A 210 -18.92 -10.87 3.91
C ASN A 210 -18.80 -9.34 4.05
N TRP A 211 -17.54 -8.85 3.98
CA TRP A 211 -17.25 -7.43 4.16
C TRP A 211 -17.97 -6.53 3.14
N PHE A 212 -18.06 -6.94 1.87
CA PHE A 212 -18.71 -6.11 0.84
C PHE A 212 -20.20 -5.95 1.10
N LEU A 213 -20.89 -7.03 1.50
CA LEU A 213 -22.30 -6.98 1.85
C LEU A 213 -22.55 -6.07 3.05
N ALA A 214 -21.71 -6.16 4.10
CA ALA A 214 -21.87 -5.39 5.32
C ALA A 214 -21.59 -3.88 5.16
N HIS A 215 -20.75 -3.47 4.19
CA HIS A 215 -20.32 -2.08 4.05
C HIS A 215 -20.77 -1.40 2.75
N ARG A 216 -21.34 -2.14 1.80
CA ARG A 216 -21.75 -1.64 0.48
C ARG A 216 -23.07 -2.25 -0.02
N GLY A 217 -23.69 -3.11 0.78
CA GLY A 217 -25.00 -3.71 0.53
C GLY A 217 -26.19 -2.77 0.73
#